data_5602f6f3d6806fc04431492c0739dde8
#
_entry.id   5602f6f3d6806fc04431492c0739dde8
#
_cell.length_a   1.000
_cell.length_b   1.000
_cell.length_c   1.000
_cell.angle_alpha   90.00
_cell.angle_beta   90.00
_cell.angle_gamma   90.00
#
_symmetry.space_group_name_H-M   'P 1'
#
loop_
_entity.id
_entity.type
_entity.pdbx_description
1 polymer ?
#
loop_
_entity_poly.entity_id
_entity_poly.type
_entity_poly.pdbx_seq_one_letter_code
_entity_poly.pdbx_strand_id
1 'polypeptide(L)'
;ASVPKTLVQYICRTYAYICNQEDLKQVLLKICDTPISPELTPHDKNGKIAQKTEDKIGKYDLNDFFLYYVLRYGYSPEKMMVLALTAYPELEKENVREAMLRFFKRFFSQQFKRSCLPDGPKVGSVTLSPRGDWRMPSDASAELWLEQVKKA
;
A
#
# COMPACT_ATOMS: atom_id res chain seq x y z
N ALA A 1 -6.50 5.39 8.17
CA ALA A 1 -6.29 3.92 8.21
C ALA A 1 -7.22 3.15 7.28
N SER A 2 -8.23 3.82 6.68
CA SER A 2 -9.23 3.19 5.80
C SER A 2 -9.06 3.55 4.31
N VAL A 3 -8.24 4.51 3.98
CA VAL A 3 -8.02 4.98 2.60
C VAL A 3 -6.61 4.62 2.17
N PRO A 4 -6.43 3.72 1.20
CA PRO A 4 -5.12 3.36 0.68
C PRO A 4 -4.49 4.51 -0.12
N LYS A 5 -3.17 4.47 -0.30
CA LYS A 5 -2.43 5.55 -0.94
C LYS A 5 -2.83 5.80 -2.39
N THR A 6 -3.08 4.73 -3.14
CA THR A 6 -3.57 4.84 -4.52
C THR A 6 -4.91 5.56 -4.58
N LEU A 7 -5.85 5.20 -3.70
CA LEU A 7 -7.16 5.85 -3.64
C LEU A 7 -7.04 7.34 -3.25
N VAL A 8 -6.12 7.70 -2.34
CA VAL A 8 -5.86 9.12 -2.02
C VAL A 8 -5.45 9.90 -3.26
N GLN A 9 -4.53 9.36 -4.07
CA GLN A 9 -4.12 10.01 -5.32
C GLN A 9 -5.29 10.18 -6.30
N TYR A 10 -6.12 9.14 -6.48
CA TYR A 10 -7.31 9.22 -7.34
C TYR A 10 -8.30 10.28 -6.85
N ILE A 11 -8.56 10.35 -5.54
CA ILE A 11 -9.44 11.37 -4.96
C ILE A 11 -8.87 12.78 -5.21
N CYS A 12 -7.58 13.00 -4.99
CA CYS A 12 -6.94 14.29 -5.23
C CYS A 12 -7.00 14.70 -6.70
N ARG A 13 -6.72 13.76 -7.63
CA ARG A 13 -6.83 14.01 -9.07
C ARG A 13 -8.26 14.30 -9.49
N THR A 14 -9.23 13.51 -8.99
CA THR A 14 -10.65 13.75 -9.27
C THR A 14 -11.07 15.13 -8.80
N TYR A 15 -10.70 15.49 -7.56
CA TYR A 15 -11.02 16.82 -7.04
C TYR A 15 -10.38 17.95 -7.85
N ALA A 16 -9.15 17.78 -8.31
CA ALA A 16 -8.47 18.74 -9.18
C ALA A 16 -9.23 19.02 -10.50
N TYR A 17 -9.96 18.01 -11.01
CA TYR A 17 -10.77 18.19 -12.22
C TYR A 17 -12.16 18.77 -11.98
N ILE A 18 -12.73 18.57 -10.80
CA ILE A 18 -14.06 19.10 -10.48
C ILE A 18 -14.02 20.46 -9.76
N CYS A 19 -12.89 20.85 -9.17
CA CYS A 19 -12.76 22.17 -8.58
C CYS A 19 -12.67 23.22 -9.69
N ASN A 20 -13.50 24.25 -9.61
CA ASN A 20 -13.52 25.37 -10.59
C ASN A 20 -12.42 26.41 -10.32
N GLN A 21 -11.23 25.96 -9.88
CA GLN A 21 -10.10 26.84 -9.53
C GLN A 21 -8.83 26.29 -10.20
N GLU A 22 -8.39 26.93 -11.27
CA GLU A 22 -7.27 26.44 -12.07
C GLU A 22 -5.94 26.39 -11.28
N ASP A 23 -5.67 27.39 -10.45
CA ASP A 23 -4.45 27.42 -9.62
C ASP A 23 -4.41 26.23 -8.64
N LEU A 24 -5.56 25.94 -7.97
CA LEU A 24 -5.68 24.81 -7.06
C LEU A 24 -5.50 23.49 -7.80
N LYS A 25 -6.08 23.36 -8.98
CA LYS A 25 -5.91 22.17 -9.83
C LYS A 25 -4.43 21.92 -10.15
N GLN A 26 -3.70 22.93 -10.58
CA GLN A 26 -2.28 22.81 -10.90
C GLN A 26 -1.45 22.38 -9.68
N VAL A 27 -1.73 22.94 -8.51
CA VAL A 27 -1.06 22.57 -7.26
C VAL A 27 -1.34 21.12 -6.90
N LEU A 28 -2.59 20.68 -6.95
CA LEU A 28 -2.99 19.29 -6.61
C LEU A 28 -2.35 18.27 -7.55
N LEU A 29 -2.33 18.55 -8.85
CA LEU A 29 -1.68 17.69 -9.83
C LEU A 29 -0.16 17.59 -9.59
N LYS A 30 0.50 18.70 -9.31
CA LYS A 30 1.92 18.73 -8.94
C LYS A 30 2.19 17.87 -7.69
N ILE A 31 1.35 17.97 -6.65
CA ILE A 31 1.49 17.15 -5.44
C ILE A 31 1.35 15.68 -5.78
N CYS A 32 0.36 15.30 -6.61
CA CYS A 32 0.15 13.91 -7.02
C CYS A 32 1.31 13.34 -7.84
N ASP A 33 2.02 14.18 -8.59
CA ASP A 33 3.16 13.77 -9.41
C ASP A 33 4.50 13.76 -8.64
N THR A 34 4.49 14.27 -7.40
CA THR A 34 5.69 14.25 -6.56
C THR A 34 5.96 12.81 -6.07
N PRO A 35 7.17 12.26 -6.30
CA PRO A 35 7.52 10.94 -5.80
C PRO A 35 7.42 10.85 -4.28
N ILE A 36 6.79 9.79 -3.79
CA ILE A 36 6.69 9.55 -2.35
C ILE A 36 8.06 9.10 -1.83
N SER A 37 8.62 9.86 -0.90
CA SER A 37 9.90 9.58 -0.25
C SER A 37 9.75 9.54 1.27
N PRO A 38 10.65 8.84 1.99
CA PRO A 38 10.72 8.94 3.44
C PRO A 38 11.18 10.35 3.83
N GLU A 39 10.42 11.04 4.67
CA GLU A 39 10.69 12.42 5.09
C GLU A 39 12.04 12.60 5.84
N LEU A 40 12.54 11.54 6.46
CA LEU A 40 13.74 11.56 7.30
C LEU A 40 15.01 11.05 6.59
N THR A 41 14.95 10.75 5.28
CA THR A 41 16.16 10.38 4.54
C THR A 41 16.86 11.62 4.00
N PRO A 42 18.18 11.74 4.17
CA PRO A 42 18.95 12.85 3.59
C PRO A 42 18.76 12.88 2.07
N HIS A 43 18.69 14.08 1.53
CA HIS A 43 18.80 14.29 0.09
C HIS A 43 20.20 13.91 -0.40
N ASP A 44 20.33 13.60 -1.68
CA ASP A 44 21.62 13.42 -2.31
C ASP A 44 22.40 14.76 -2.36
N LYS A 45 23.66 14.70 -2.80
CA LYS A 45 24.52 15.90 -2.91
C LYS A 45 23.97 17.00 -3.83
N ASN A 46 22.96 16.67 -4.63
CA ASN A 46 22.30 17.57 -5.57
C ASN A 46 20.92 18.03 -5.10
N GLY A 47 20.55 17.76 -3.84
CA GLY A 47 19.25 18.10 -3.27
C GLY A 47 18.07 17.25 -3.81
N LYS A 48 18.36 16.15 -4.52
CA LYS A 48 17.33 15.23 -5.03
C LYS A 48 16.99 14.16 -3.99
N ILE A 49 15.78 13.62 -4.11
CA ILE A 49 15.31 12.49 -3.29
C ILE A 49 16.22 11.29 -3.53
N ALA A 50 17.06 10.96 -2.53
CA ALA A 50 18.01 9.85 -2.62
C ALA A 50 17.34 8.48 -2.62
N GLN A 51 16.11 8.37 -2.11
CA GLN A 51 15.40 7.11 -1.99
C GLN A 51 13.90 7.29 -2.17
N LYS A 52 13.31 6.57 -3.14
CA LYS A 52 11.86 6.47 -3.26
C LYS A 52 11.33 5.37 -2.36
N THR A 53 10.17 5.60 -1.76
CA THR A 53 9.54 4.60 -0.89
C THR A 53 9.19 3.33 -1.67
N GLU A 54 8.77 3.45 -2.93
CA GLU A 54 8.42 2.31 -3.80
C GLU A 54 9.60 1.40 -4.11
N ASP A 55 10.84 1.90 -4.09
CA ASP A 55 12.04 1.06 -4.27
C ASP A 55 12.18 0.02 -3.15
N LYS A 56 11.70 0.35 -1.96
CA LYS A 56 11.72 -0.56 -0.78
C LYS A 56 10.49 -1.43 -0.63
N ILE A 57 9.31 -0.87 -0.89
CA ILE A 57 8.04 -1.57 -0.61
C ILE A 57 7.40 -2.16 -1.88
N GLY A 58 7.89 -1.81 -3.07
CA GLY A 58 7.27 -2.13 -4.35
C GLY A 58 6.16 -1.14 -4.71
N LYS A 59 5.58 -1.33 -5.88
CA LYS A 59 4.49 -0.47 -6.39
C LYS A 59 3.31 -0.45 -5.42
N TYR A 60 2.77 0.72 -5.15
CA TYR A 60 1.62 0.89 -4.26
C TYR A 60 0.38 0.17 -4.77
N ASP A 61 0.18 0.07 -6.08
CA ASP A 61 -0.97 -0.62 -6.66
C ASP A 61 -1.05 -2.09 -6.22
N LEU A 62 0.06 -2.83 -6.31
CA LEU A 62 0.13 -4.23 -5.84
C LEU A 62 -0.04 -4.33 -4.32
N ASN A 63 0.56 -3.42 -3.56
CA ASN A 63 0.41 -3.43 -2.11
C ASN A 63 -1.05 -3.19 -1.69
N ASP A 64 -1.72 -2.21 -2.29
CA ASP A 64 -3.12 -1.91 -2.00
C ASP A 64 -4.05 -3.02 -2.48
N PHE A 65 -3.73 -3.67 -3.60
CA PHE A 65 -4.42 -4.86 -4.09
C PHE A 65 -4.34 -6.02 -3.08
N PHE A 66 -3.15 -6.40 -2.64
CA PHE A 66 -2.99 -7.48 -1.66
C PHE A 66 -3.67 -7.13 -0.33
N LEU A 67 -3.51 -5.90 0.12
CA LEU A 67 -4.12 -5.42 1.35
C LEU A 67 -5.65 -5.55 1.31
N TYR A 68 -6.27 -5.14 0.22
CA TYR A 68 -7.72 -5.23 0.04
C TYR A 68 -8.22 -6.68 0.10
N TYR A 69 -7.59 -7.57 -0.65
CA TYR A 69 -8.03 -8.96 -0.71
C TYR A 69 -7.77 -9.74 0.58
N VAL A 70 -6.68 -9.44 1.28
CA VAL A 70 -6.41 -10.03 2.60
C VAL A 70 -7.44 -9.56 3.62
N LEU A 71 -7.64 -8.25 3.74
CA LEU A 71 -8.50 -7.69 4.79
C LEU A 71 -9.99 -7.90 4.51
N ARG A 72 -10.40 -7.71 3.26
CA ARG A 72 -11.83 -7.76 2.91
C ARG A 72 -12.36 -9.18 2.77
N TYR A 73 -11.54 -10.07 2.24
CA TYR A 73 -11.97 -11.41 1.85
C TYR A 73 -11.19 -12.55 2.53
N GLY A 74 -10.07 -12.27 3.18
CA GLY A 74 -9.22 -13.29 3.77
C GLY A 74 -8.62 -14.27 2.75
N TYR A 75 -8.34 -13.81 1.52
CA TYR A 75 -7.86 -14.69 0.47
C TYR A 75 -6.45 -15.21 0.76
N SER A 76 -6.23 -16.48 0.41
CA SER A 76 -4.93 -17.11 0.47
C SER A 76 -3.95 -16.51 -0.54
N PRO A 77 -2.63 -16.61 -0.31
CA PRO A 77 -1.61 -16.18 -1.27
C PRO A 77 -1.78 -16.78 -2.67
N GLU A 78 -2.13 -18.05 -2.76
CA GLU A 78 -2.38 -18.74 -4.02
C GLU A 78 -3.51 -18.08 -4.82
N LYS A 79 -4.65 -17.84 -4.17
CA LYS A 79 -5.78 -17.17 -4.82
C LYS A 79 -5.44 -15.74 -5.23
N MET A 80 -4.70 -15.01 -4.37
CA MET A 80 -4.26 -13.65 -4.70
C MET A 80 -3.27 -13.62 -5.86
N MET A 81 -2.40 -14.64 -6.00
CA MET A 81 -1.51 -14.77 -7.15
C MET A 81 -2.30 -14.83 -8.46
N VAL A 82 -3.28 -15.73 -8.53
CA VAL A 82 -4.14 -15.86 -9.73
C VAL A 82 -4.84 -14.55 -10.06
N LEU A 83 -5.43 -13.90 -9.06
CA LEU A 83 -6.13 -12.63 -9.25
C LEU A 83 -5.18 -11.49 -9.67
N ALA A 84 -3.98 -11.44 -9.11
CA ALA A 84 -2.98 -10.43 -9.46
C ALA A 84 -2.50 -10.58 -10.90
N LEU A 85 -2.20 -11.80 -11.34
CA LEU A 85 -1.80 -12.07 -12.73
C LEU A 85 -2.94 -11.80 -13.73
N THR A 86 -4.19 -11.92 -13.29
CA THR A 86 -5.34 -11.56 -14.12
C THR A 86 -5.53 -10.04 -14.21
N ALA A 87 -5.33 -9.33 -13.08
CA ALA A 87 -5.51 -7.88 -13.01
C ALA A 87 -4.34 -7.09 -13.62
N TYR A 88 -3.15 -7.68 -13.61
CA TYR A 88 -1.90 -7.08 -14.10
C TYR A 88 -1.20 -8.04 -15.09
N PRO A 89 -1.78 -8.25 -16.28
CA PRO A 89 -1.27 -9.23 -17.24
C PRO A 89 0.13 -8.90 -17.79
N GLU A 90 0.58 -7.66 -17.61
CA GLU A 90 1.91 -7.20 -17.98
C GLU A 90 3.01 -7.64 -16.98
N LEU A 91 2.63 -8.15 -15.80
CA LEU A 91 3.58 -8.56 -14.79
C LEU A 91 3.90 -10.06 -14.88
N GLU A 92 5.19 -10.37 -14.78
CA GLU A 92 5.64 -11.75 -14.66
C GLU A 92 5.28 -12.33 -13.28
N LYS A 93 4.98 -13.62 -13.25
CA LYS A 93 4.63 -14.35 -12.03
C LYS A 93 5.65 -14.15 -10.91
N GLU A 94 6.94 -14.15 -11.25
CA GLU A 94 8.01 -13.98 -10.28
C GLU A 94 8.01 -12.59 -9.65
N ASN A 95 7.75 -11.56 -10.44
CA ASN A 95 7.64 -10.19 -9.93
C ASN A 95 6.47 -10.04 -8.94
N VAL A 96 5.34 -10.68 -9.24
CA VAL A 96 4.17 -10.70 -8.34
C VAL A 96 4.50 -11.48 -7.07
N ARG A 97 5.21 -12.62 -7.18
CA ARG A 97 5.65 -13.42 -6.03
C ARG A 97 6.56 -12.63 -5.10
N GLU A 98 7.57 -11.98 -5.63
CA GLU A 98 8.48 -11.14 -4.84
C GLU A 98 7.76 -9.97 -4.15
N ALA A 99 6.83 -9.32 -4.87
CA ALA A 99 6.02 -8.25 -4.29
C ALA A 99 5.16 -8.78 -3.15
N MET A 100 4.54 -9.95 -3.30
CA MET A 100 3.72 -10.60 -2.27
C MET A 100 4.54 -11.05 -1.06
N LEU A 101 5.75 -11.58 -1.25
CA LEU A 101 6.68 -11.89 -0.17
C LEU A 101 7.04 -10.64 0.64
N ARG A 102 7.39 -9.54 -0.04
CA ARG A 102 7.67 -8.26 0.61
C ARG A 102 6.44 -7.74 1.36
N PHE A 103 5.26 -7.82 0.75
CA PHE A 103 4.00 -7.41 1.35
C PHE A 103 3.76 -8.15 2.68
N PHE A 104 3.72 -9.48 2.69
CA PHE A 104 3.44 -10.25 3.90
C PHE A 104 4.50 -10.05 4.98
N LYS A 105 5.78 -10.10 4.62
CA LYS A 105 6.87 -9.83 5.57
C LYS A 105 6.67 -8.49 6.27
N ARG A 106 6.35 -7.43 5.52
CA ARG A 106 6.12 -6.09 6.08
C ARG A 106 4.78 -5.99 6.80
N PHE A 107 3.74 -6.60 6.28
CA PHE A 107 2.42 -6.57 6.88
C PHE A 107 2.45 -7.10 8.32
N PHE A 108 3.12 -8.20 8.57
CA PHE A 108 3.29 -8.75 9.90
C PHE A 108 4.28 -7.94 10.74
N SER A 109 5.47 -7.68 10.26
CA SER A 109 6.53 -7.01 11.04
C SER A 109 6.19 -5.55 11.41
N GLN A 110 5.25 -4.91 10.73
CA GLN A 110 4.86 -3.51 10.98
C GLN A 110 3.56 -3.39 11.80
N GLN A 111 3.10 -4.46 12.44
CA GLN A 111 1.88 -4.41 13.27
C GLN A 111 1.99 -3.40 14.42
N PHE A 112 3.15 -3.24 15.03
CA PHE A 112 3.36 -2.27 16.10
C PHE A 112 3.01 -0.83 15.68
N LYS A 113 3.23 -0.46 14.41
CA LYS A 113 2.85 0.86 13.88
C LYS A 113 1.33 1.04 13.83
N ARG A 114 0.62 -0.04 13.50
CA ARG A 114 -0.85 0.00 13.47
C ARG A 114 -1.46 0.06 14.86
N SER A 115 -0.80 -0.59 15.84
CA SER A 115 -1.23 -0.54 17.23
C SER A 115 -1.19 0.88 17.83
N CYS A 116 -0.34 1.76 17.29
CA CYS A 116 -0.19 3.16 17.70
C CYS A 116 -1.11 4.13 16.91
N LEU A 117 -1.95 3.65 16.00
CA LEU A 117 -2.83 4.53 15.23
C LEU A 117 -3.79 5.30 16.14
N PRO A 118 -3.94 6.63 15.94
CA PRO A 118 -4.93 7.41 16.69
C PRO A 118 -6.35 7.00 16.32
N ASP A 119 -7.29 7.36 17.16
CA ASP A 119 -8.71 7.21 16.87
C ASP A 119 -9.10 8.05 15.65
N GLY A 120 -9.97 7.50 14.84
CA GLY A 120 -10.45 8.17 13.64
C GLY A 120 -11.63 7.43 13.00
N PRO A 121 -12.40 8.11 12.16
CA PRO A 121 -13.55 7.50 11.52
C PRO A 121 -13.12 6.42 10.53
N LYS A 122 -13.93 5.37 10.44
CA LYS A 122 -13.85 4.39 9.36
C LYS A 122 -14.58 4.93 8.13
N VAL A 123 -13.84 5.27 7.10
CA VAL A 123 -14.38 5.84 5.85
C VAL A 123 -14.67 4.78 4.80
N GLY A 124 -13.78 3.77 4.69
CA GLY A 124 -13.91 2.68 3.72
C GLY A 124 -14.55 1.42 4.29
N SER A 125 -14.69 0.38 3.45
CA SER A 125 -15.25 -0.93 3.83
C SER A 125 -14.34 -1.72 4.77
N VAL A 126 -13.03 -1.45 4.80
CA VAL A 126 -12.02 -2.06 5.67
C VAL A 126 -11.11 -1.02 6.27
N THR A 127 -10.59 -1.28 7.48
CA THR A 127 -9.60 -0.43 8.13
C THR A 127 -8.50 -1.26 8.78
N LEU A 128 -7.29 -0.71 8.79
CA LEU A 128 -6.13 -1.29 9.47
C LEU A 128 -6.08 -0.93 10.97
N SER A 129 -7.04 -0.16 11.45
CA SER A 129 -7.10 0.20 12.87
C SER A 129 -7.39 -1.02 13.73
N PRO A 130 -6.61 -1.27 14.81
CA PRO A 130 -6.90 -2.33 15.77
C PRO A 130 -8.19 -2.10 16.57
N ARG A 131 -8.74 -0.89 16.54
CA ARG A 131 -10.06 -0.56 17.10
C ARG A 131 -11.22 -0.85 16.15
N GLY A 132 -10.90 -1.26 14.91
CA GLY A 132 -11.87 -1.64 13.88
C GLY A 132 -11.66 -3.08 13.41
N ASP A 133 -11.25 -3.25 12.16
CA ASP A 133 -11.28 -4.54 11.47
C ASP A 133 -10.04 -5.40 11.70
N TRP A 134 -8.88 -4.81 12.08
CA TRP A 134 -7.64 -5.57 12.12
C TRP A 134 -6.97 -5.56 13.48
N ARG A 135 -7.19 -6.65 14.23
CA ARG A 135 -6.53 -6.91 15.51
C ARG A 135 -5.56 -8.08 15.34
N MET A 136 -4.28 -7.83 15.55
CA MET A 136 -3.24 -8.84 15.45
C MET A 136 -2.15 -8.54 16.49
N PRO A 137 -1.55 -9.56 17.13
CA PRO A 137 -0.37 -9.37 17.99
C PRO A 137 0.80 -8.78 17.18
N SER A 138 1.61 -7.95 17.82
CA SER A 138 2.78 -7.34 17.16
C SER A 138 3.90 -8.32 16.85
N ASP A 139 3.90 -9.48 17.50
CA ASP A 139 4.85 -10.59 17.35
C ASP A 139 4.30 -11.76 16.52
N ALA A 140 3.17 -11.57 15.84
CA ALA A 140 2.60 -12.59 14.95
C ALA A 140 3.58 -12.98 13.84
N SER A 141 3.78 -14.29 13.64
CA SER A 141 4.67 -14.81 12.60
C SER A 141 4.03 -14.75 11.21
N ALA A 142 4.85 -14.37 10.23
CA ALA A 142 4.48 -14.39 8.81
C ALA A 142 4.78 -15.72 8.12
N GLU A 143 5.43 -16.68 8.77
CA GLU A 143 6.05 -17.85 8.14
C GLU A 143 5.08 -18.66 7.29
N LEU A 144 3.91 -19.00 7.81
CA LEU A 144 2.91 -19.75 7.05
C LEU A 144 2.48 -19.05 5.76
N TRP A 145 2.32 -17.72 5.81
CA TRP A 145 1.97 -16.94 4.64
C TRP A 145 3.11 -16.89 3.62
N LEU A 146 4.35 -16.73 4.10
CA LEU A 146 5.53 -16.71 3.24
C LEU A 146 5.77 -18.07 2.57
N GLU A 147 5.54 -19.18 3.27
CA GLU A 147 5.61 -20.52 2.68
C GLU A 147 4.54 -20.73 1.60
N GLN A 148 3.31 -20.29 1.84
CA GLN A 148 2.25 -20.36 0.84
C GLN A 148 2.58 -19.54 -0.41
N VAL A 149 3.14 -18.33 -0.23
CA VAL A 149 3.58 -17.50 -1.38
C VAL A 149 4.66 -18.19 -2.20
N LYS A 150 5.62 -18.88 -1.56
CA LYS A 150 6.68 -19.60 -2.28
C LYS A 150 6.14 -20.78 -3.10
N LYS A 151 5.03 -21.37 -2.66
CA LYS A 151 4.38 -22.50 -3.36
C LYS A 151 3.40 -22.04 -4.46
N ALA A 152 2.89 -20.80 -4.39
CA ALA A 152 1.96 -20.21 -5.35
C ALA A 152 2.68 -19.79 -6.64
#